data_e45e67eb9886705dc5f1a0ef6357a223
#
_entry.id   e45e67eb9886705dc5f1a0ef6357a223
#
_cell.length_a   1.000
_cell.length_b   1.000
_cell.length_c   1.000
_cell.angle_alpha   90.00
_cell.angle_beta   90.00
_cell.angle_gamma   90.00
#
_symmetry.space_group_name_H-M   'P 1'
#
loop_
_entity.id
_entity.type
_entity.pdbx_description
1 polymer ?
#
loop_
_entity_poly.entity_id
_entity_poly.type
_entity_poly.pdbx_seq_one_letter_code
_entity_poly.pdbx_strand_id
1 'polypeptide(L)'
;MIAYLILLSLVGLALGVIWLGGLRGSWLVMTAAALLLGAAGYAVHGRPGLAGSPRAGTAPEPPLSLVTARNAFLGEFSGRSHWLIISDSFAARGQTRDAVGILQSATRQHPRDYALWLGLGNALTDHAKGLTPAARLAFARSAELAPTSPAPGYFLGIAKLRSVDP
;
A
#
# COMPACT_ATOMS: atom_id res chain seq x y z
N MET A 1 -21.81 1.73 -18.74
CA MET A 1 -23.08 2.46 -19.02
C MET A 1 -23.75 2.92 -17.72
N ILE A 2 -23.95 2.07 -16.72
CA ILE A 2 -24.63 2.43 -15.46
C ILE A 2 -23.96 3.63 -14.74
N ALA A 3 -22.63 3.68 -14.70
CA ALA A 3 -21.89 4.78 -14.05
C ALA A 3 -22.15 6.16 -14.66
N TYR A 4 -22.30 6.22 -15.99
CA TYR A 4 -22.64 7.48 -16.68
C TYR A 4 -24.08 7.91 -16.42
N LEU A 5 -25.02 6.97 -16.30
CA LEU A 5 -26.40 7.27 -15.93
C LEU A 5 -26.49 7.80 -14.49
N ILE A 6 -25.73 7.24 -13.57
CA ILE A 6 -25.63 7.73 -12.17
C ILE A 6 -25.04 9.14 -12.15
N LEU A 7 -23.97 9.39 -12.91
CA LEU A 7 -23.35 10.71 -12.99
C LEU A 7 -24.34 11.76 -13.52
N LEU A 8 -25.03 11.45 -14.61
CA LEU A 8 -26.04 12.33 -15.21
C LEU A 8 -27.21 12.60 -14.25
N SER A 9 -27.68 11.60 -13.52
CA SER A 9 -28.74 11.75 -12.52
C SER A 9 -28.32 12.65 -11.35
N LEU A 10 -27.07 12.53 -10.89
CA LEU A 10 -26.51 13.38 -9.84
C LEU A 10 -26.36 14.83 -10.28
N VAL A 11 -25.92 15.08 -11.53
CA VAL A 11 -25.82 16.43 -12.09
C VAL A 11 -27.20 17.04 -12.23
N GLY A 12 -28.19 16.27 -12.71
CA GLY A 12 -29.59 16.74 -12.84
C GLY A 12 -30.21 17.07 -11.48
N LEU A 13 -29.95 16.22 -10.46
CA LEU A 13 -30.46 16.46 -9.11
C LEU A 13 -29.80 17.69 -8.49
N ALA A 14 -28.49 17.88 -8.66
CA ALA A 14 -27.79 19.06 -8.17
C ALA A 14 -28.33 20.36 -8.80
N LEU A 15 -28.56 20.37 -10.12
CA LEU A 15 -29.15 21.52 -10.82
C LEU A 15 -30.58 21.78 -10.35
N GLY A 16 -31.37 20.73 -10.11
CA GLY A 16 -32.74 20.85 -9.58
C GLY A 16 -32.76 21.48 -8.18
N VAL A 17 -31.89 21.06 -7.29
CA VAL A 17 -31.77 21.64 -5.94
C VAL A 17 -31.34 23.10 -5.99
N ILE A 18 -30.41 23.46 -6.87
CA ILE A 18 -29.93 24.84 -7.04
C ILE A 18 -31.06 25.71 -7.59
N TRP A 19 -31.87 25.21 -8.54
CA TRP A 19 -33.01 25.91 -9.10
C TRP A 19 -34.12 26.16 -8.07
N LEU A 20 -34.42 25.15 -7.23
CA LEU A 20 -35.35 25.25 -6.09
C LEU A 20 -34.85 26.22 -5.03
N GLY A 21 -33.53 26.31 -4.83
CA GLY A 21 -32.87 27.25 -3.90
C GLY A 21 -32.90 28.72 -4.37
N GLY A 22 -33.52 29.00 -5.55
CA GLY A 22 -33.72 30.36 -6.03
C GLY A 22 -32.59 30.96 -6.83
N LEU A 23 -31.52 30.20 -7.13
CA LEU A 23 -30.48 30.66 -8.05
C LEU A 23 -31.01 30.61 -9.49
N ARG A 24 -31.18 31.78 -10.11
CA ARG A 24 -31.71 31.95 -11.46
C ARG A 24 -30.77 32.80 -12.32
N GLY A 25 -30.92 32.72 -13.64
CA GLY A 25 -30.16 33.53 -14.58
C GLY A 25 -28.69 33.09 -14.71
N SER A 26 -27.78 34.04 -14.76
CA SER A 26 -26.36 33.87 -15.04
C SER A 26 -25.64 32.89 -14.08
N TRP A 27 -26.02 32.88 -12.81
CA TRP A 27 -25.44 32.01 -11.80
C TRP A 27 -25.77 30.53 -12.04
N LEU A 28 -26.97 30.22 -12.44
CA LEU A 28 -27.39 28.86 -12.77
C LEU A 28 -26.63 28.34 -14.01
N VAL A 29 -26.43 29.18 -15.01
CA VAL A 29 -25.68 28.84 -16.22
C VAL A 29 -24.18 28.58 -15.87
N MET A 30 -23.57 29.42 -15.04
CA MET A 30 -22.19 29.21 -14.61
C MET A 30 -22.00 27.92 -13.80
N THR A 31 -22.94 27.64 -12.91
CA THR A 31 -22.89 26.40 -12.11
C THR A 31 -23.10 25.18 -12.98
N ALA A 32 -24.03 25.23 -13.91
CA ALA A 32 -24.27 24.15 -14.88
C ALA A 32 -23.03 23.90 -15.75
N ALA A 33 -22.38 24.97 -16.24
CA ALA A 33 -21.16 24.86 -17.02
C ALA A 33 -20.02 24.23 -16.22
N ALA A 34 -19.83 24.62 -14.95
CA ALA A 34 -18.82 24.06 -14.08
C ALA A 34 -19.07 22.57 -13.78
N LEU A 35 -20.31 22.17 -13.52
CA LEU A 35 -20.69 20.79 -13.30
C LEU A 35 -20.50 19.92 -14.56
N LEU A 36 -20.84 20.43 -15.72
CA LEU A 36 -20.64 19.75 -17.00
C LEU A 36 -19.16 19.61 -17.33
N LEU A 37 -18.34 20.64 -17.07
CA LEU A 37 -16.91 20.59 -17.26
C LEU A 37 -16.26 19.54 -16.32
N GLY A 38 -16.68 19.50 -15.06
CA GLY A 38 -16.25 18.49 -14.09
C GLY A 38 -16.65 17.08 -14.51
N ALA A 39 -17.89 16.89 -14.98
CA ALA A 39 -18.37 15.62 -15.48
C ALA A 39 -17.62 15.17 -16.74
N ALA A 40 -17.33 16.08 -17.67
CA ALA A 40 -16.52 15.80 -18.86
C ALA A 40 -15.08 15.42 -18.49
N GLY A 41 -14.45 16.14 -17.55
CA GLY A 41 -13.13 15.80 -17.02
C GLY A 41 -13.12 14.41 -16.40
N TYR A 42 -14.12 14.07 -15.61
CA TYR A 42 -14.26 12.73 -15.04
C TYR A 42 -14.48 11.65 -16.11
N ALA A 43 -15.26 11.93 -17.16
CA ALA A 43 -15.49 10.99 -18.26
C ALA A 43 -14.22 10.69 -19.06
N VAL A 44 -13.32 11.67 -19.21
CA VAL A 44 -12.06 11.54 -19.97
C VAL A 44 -10.94 10.93 -19.12
N HIS A 45 -10.79 11.37 -17.88
CA HIS A 45 -9.67 10.95 -16.99
C HIS A 45 -10.10 9.92 -15.96
N GLY A 46 -11.37 9.87 -15.61
CA GLY A 46 -11.94 8.82 -14.75
C GLY A 46 -11.95 7.50 -15.50
N ARG A 47 -11.72 6.42 -14.77
CA ARG A 47 -11.86 5.06 -15.29
C ARG A 47 -13.08 4.39 -14.65
N PRO A 48 -14.32 4.83 -14.99
CA PRO A 48 -15.54 4.31 -14.34
C PRO A 48 -15.78 2.81 -14.60
N GLY A 49 -15.05 2.21 -15.53
CA GLY A 49 -15.09 0.78 -15.82
C GLY A 49 -14.03 -0.05 -15.06
N LEU A 50 -13.13 0.60 -14.30
CA LEU A 50 -12.29 -0.14 -13.35
C LEU A 50 -13.21 -0.64 -12.24
N ALA A 51 -13.40 -1.97 -12.19
CA ALA A 51 -13.96 -2.61 -11.01
C ALA A 51 -13.14 -2.11 -9.82
N GLY A 52 -13.80 -1.51 -8.83
CA GLY A 52 -13.16 -1.15 -7.58
C GLY A 52 -12.41 -2.41 -7.12
N SER A 53 -11.15 -2.26 -6.73
CA SER A 53 -10.42 -3.40 -6.20
C SER A 53 -11.30 -3.98 -5.09
N PRO A 54 -11.88 -5.19 -5.25
CA PRO A 54 -12.56 -5.79 -4.14
C PRO A 54 -11.52 -5.83 -3.03
N ARG A 55 -11.86 -5.30 -1.86
CA ARG A 55 -11.06 -5.47 -0.66
C ARG A 55 -10.76 -6.96 -0.65
N ALA A 56 -9.53 -7.33 -0.95
CA ALA A 56 -9.15 -8.73 -1.12
C ALA A 56 -9.76 -9.46 0.07
N GLY A 57 -10.72 -10.33 -0.22
CA GLY A 57 -11.38 -11.10 0.83
C GLY A 57 -10.25 -11.68 1.62
N THR A 58 -10.29 -11.52 2.92
CA THR A 58 -9.29 -11.86 3.92
C THR A 58 -8.39 -12.99 3.40
N ALA A 59 -7.25 -12.63 2.81
CA ALA A 59 -6.21 -13.62 2.56
C ALA A 59 -6.00 -14.31 3.91
N PRO A 60 -5.97 -15.64 3.99
CA PRO A 60 -5.78 -16.32 5.25
C PRO A 60 -4.60 -15.64 5.94
N GLU A 61 -4.89 -15.07 7.11
CA GLU A 61 -3.90 -14.32 7.88
C GLU A 61 -2.70 -15.26 8.06
N PRO A 62 -1.50 -14.87 7.60
CA PRO A 62 -0.36 -15.75 7.74
C PRO A 62 -0.23 -16.08 9.23
N PRO A 63 -0.01 -17.34 9.61
CA PRO A 63 -0.15 -17.88 10.98
C PRO A 63 0.74 -17.25 12.05
N LEU A 64 1.49 -16.23 11.73
CA LEU A 64 2.11 -15.23 12.62
C LEU A 64 2.26 -13.99 11.76
N SER A 65 1.46 -12.96 12.02
CA SER A 65 1.64 -11.71 11.30
C SER A 65 3.04 -11.19 11.62
N LEU A 66 3.94 -11.29 10.64
CA LEU A 66 5.31 -10.76 10.75
C LEU A 66 5.30 -9.28 11.11
N VAL A 67 4.21 -8.60 10.79
CA VAL A 67 3.92 -7.21 11.17
C VAL A 67 3.82 -7.08 12.69
N THR A 68 3.03 -7.94 13.36
CA THR A 68 2.89 -7.92 14.82
C THR A 68 4.21 -8.22 15.51
N ALA A 69 4.93 -9.26 15.07
CA ALA A 69 6.25 -9.58 15.61
C ALA A 69 7.24 -8.44 15.38
N ARG A 70 7.23 -7.82 14.19
CA ARG A 70 8.08 -6.68 13.89
C ARG A 70 7.77 -5.48 14.79
N ASN A 71 6.50 -5.14 14.99
CA ASN A 71 6.09 -4.04 15.85
C ASN A 71 6.49 -4.28 17.31
N ALA A 72 6.44 -5.53 17.77
CA ALA A 72 6.91 -5.89 19.10
C ALA A 72 8.43 -5.66 19.29
N PHE A 73 9.24 -5.89 18.26
CA PHE A 73 10.70 -5.68 18.32
C PHE A 73 11.15 -4.26 17.99
N LEU A 74 10.46 -3.56 17.09
CA LEU A 74 10.89 -2.27 16.55
C LEU A 74 10.11 -1.09 17.14
N GLY A 75 9.01 -1.34 17.86
CA GLY A 75 8.05 -0.32 18.30
C GLY A 75 7.15 0.18 17.15
N GLU A 76 5.97 0.67 17.49
CA GLU A 76 4.95 1.10 16.50
C GLU A 76 5.29 2.39 15.76
N PHE A 77 6.17 3.24 16.29
CA PHE A 77 6.39 4.60 15.79
C PHE A 77 7.88 4.95 15.64
N SER A 78 8.62 4.23 14.80
CA SER A 78 9.89 4.73 14.33
C SER A 78 9.69 5.63 13.10
N GLY A 79 10.44 6.72 12.98
CA GLY A 79 10.30 7.69 11.87
C GLY A 79 10.49 7.09 10.46
N ARG A 80 10.91 5.82 10.37
CA ARG A 80 11.10 5.05 9.14
C ARG A 80 10.07 3.94 8.94
N SER A 81 9.12 3.82 9.88
CA SER A 81 8.02 2.84 9.81
C SER A 81 7.17 2.99 8.55
N HIS A 82 7.10 4.20 7.97
CA HIS A 82 6.32 4.44 6.75
C HIS A 82 6.77 3.58 5.56
N TRP A 83 8.09 3.37 5.38
CA TRP A 83 8.60 2.49 4.32
C TRP A 83 8.19 1.03 4.52
N LEU A 84 8.23 0.59 5.77
CA LEU A 84 7.81 -0.76 6.14
C LEU A 84 6.30 -0.93 5.93
N ILE A 85 5.49 0.04 6.38
CA ILE A 85 4.03 0.02 6.21
C ILE A 85 3.64 0.01 4.72
N ILE A 86 4.29 0.84 3.90
CA ILE A 86 4.03 0.88 2.46
C ILE A 86 4.41 -0.47 1.83
N SER A 87 5.59 -1.00 2.14
CA SER A 87 6.03 -2.32 1.66
C SER A 87 5.04 -3.43 2.05
N ASP A 88 4.60 -3.45 3.31
CA ASP A 88 3.60 -4.43 3.77
C ASP A 88 2.28 -4.29 3.02
N SER A 89 1.85 -3.06 2.73
CA SER A 89 0.64 -2.81 1.95
C SER A 89 0.73 -3.37 0.53
N PHE A 90 1.91 -3.32 -0.11
CA PHE A 90 2.15 -3.95 -1.41
C PHE A 90 2.20 -5.47 -1.28
N ALA A 91 2.89 -6.01 -0.28
CA ALA A 91 2.98 -7.44 -0.03
C ALA A 91 1.60 -8.06 0.25
N ALA A 92 0.74 -7.39 1.04
CA ALA A 92 -0.63 -7.81 1.33
C ALA A 92 -1.52 -7.90 0.08
N ARG A 93 -1.20 -7.14 -0.97
CA ARG A 93 -1.88 -7.19 -2.28
C ARG A 93 -1.24 -8.19 -3.25
N GLY A 94 -0.25 -8.97 -2.80
CA GLY A 94 0.50 -9.90 -3.65
C GLY A 94 1.56 -9.23 -4.54
N GLN A 95 1.74 -7.92 -4.43
CA GLN A 95 2.72 -7.13 -5.19
C GLN A 95 4.10 -7.19 -4.51
N THR A 96 4.62 -8.40 -4.33
CA THR A 96 5.86 -8.65 -3.58
C THR A 96 7.09 -8.02 -4.23
N ARG A 97 7.10 -7.90 -5.56
CA ARG A 97 8.18 -7.23 -6.31
C ARG A 97 8.28 -5.75 -5.95
N ASP A 98 7.13 -5.07 -5.87
CA ASP A 98 7.08 -3.64 -5.55
C ASP A 98 7.46 -3.42 -4.08
N ALA A 99 7.01 -4.31 -3.18
CA ALA A 99 7.44 -4.32 -1.78
C ALA A 99 8.97 -4.39 -1.64
N VAL A 100 9.64 -5.27 -2.39
CA VAL A 100 11.11 -5.37 -2.42
C VAL A 100 11.70 -4.07 -2.97
N GLY A 101 11.19 -3.53 -4.09
CA GLY A 101 11.70 -2.31 -4.71
C GLY A 101 11.68 -1.09 -3.79
N ILE A 102 10.60 -0.94 -3.03
CA ILE A 102 10.46 0.13 -2.04
C ILE A 102 11.54 0.01 -0.96
N LEU A 103 11.74 -1.18 -0.38
CA LEU A 103 12.72 -1.37 0.68
C LEU A 103 14.17 -1.32 0.18
N GLN A 104 14.43 -1.73 -1.07
CA GLN A 104 15.72 -1.49 -1.71
C GLN A 104 16.02 0.00 -1.85
N SER A 105 15.03 0.80 -2.23
CA SER A 105 15.20 2.25 -2.30
C SER A 105 15.43 2.86 -0.92
N ALA A 106 14.65 2.43 0.08
CA ALA A 106 14.77 2.91 1.46
C ALA A 106 16.14 2.56 2.08
N THR A 107 16.66 1.35 1.87
CA THR A 107 17.99 0.95 2.37
C THR A 107 19.13 1.71 1.70
N ARG A 108 19.00 2.11 0.43
CA ARG A 108 19.97 2.99 -0.23
C ARG A 108 19.98 4.40 0.38
N GLN A 109 18.82 4.93 0.74
CA GLN A 109 18.70 6.27 1.35
C GLN A 109 19.14 6.26 2.83
N HIS A 110 18.88 5.15 3.52
CA HIS A 110 19.16 4.99 4.96
C HIS A 110 19.97 3.70 5.22
N PRO A 111 21.25 3.62 4.78
CA PRO A 111 22.03 2.38 4.80
C PRO A 111 22.41 1.89 6.21
N ARG A 112 22.26 2.74 7.24
CA ARG A 112 22.53 2.41 8.64
C ARG A 112 21.29 2.04 9.45
N ASP A 113 20.14 1.93 8.81
CA ASP A 113 18.90 1.57 9.49
C ASP A 113 18.68 0.05 9.46
N TYR A 114 18.88 -0.59 10.60
CA TYR A 114 18.75 -2.05 10.70
C TYR A 114 17.31 -2.54 10.45
N ALA A 115 16.28 -1.72 10.78
CA ALA A 115 14.89 -2.09 10.59
C ALA A 115 14.52 -2.19 9.10
N LEU A 116 15.08 -1.30 8.26
CA LEU A 116 14.88 -1.35 6.81
C LEU A 116 15.58 -2.56 6.19
N TRP A 117 16.78 -2.91 6.65
CA TRP A 117 17.48 -4.12 6.23
C TRP A 117 16.71 -5.38 6.65
N LEU A 118 16.17 -5.39 7.86
CA LEU A 118 15.30 -6.47 8.36
C LEU A 118 14.07 -6.63 7.47
N GLY A 119 13.37 -5.52 7.19
CA GLY A 119 12.22 -5.51 6.29
C GLY A 119 12.56 -6.00 4.90
N LEU A 120 13.70 -5.57 4.34
CA LEU A 120 14.18 -6.04 3.04
C LEU A 120 14.43 -7.55 3.02
N GLY A 121 15.02 -8.11 4.07
CA GLY A 121 15.21 -9.55 4.22
C GLY A 121 13.88 -10.32 4.18
N ASN A 122 12.88 -9.83 4.90
CA ASN A 122 11.54 -10.41 4.90
C ASN A 122 10.88 -10.30 3.51
N ALA A 123 10.88 -9.13 2.88
CA ALA A 123 10.27 -8.91 1.57
C ALA A 123 10.92 -9.77 0.47
N LEU A 124 12.24 -9.94 0.50
CA LEU A 124 12.96 -10.84 -0.41
C LEU A 124 12.59 -12.30 -0.19
N THR A 125 12.42 -12.72 1.06
CA THR A 125 11.99 -14.09 1.41
C THR A 125 10.56 -14.34 0.93
N ASP A 126 9.66 -13.37 1.13
CA ASP A 126 8.25 -13.48 0.68
C ASP A 126 8.14 -13.47 -0.85
N HIS A 127 8.93 -12.66 -1.53
CA HIS A 127 8.96 -12.60 -2.98
C HIS A 127 9.44 -13.90 -3.62
N ALA A 128 10.50 -14.47 -3.07
CA ALA A 128 11.09 -15.71 -3.58
C ALA A 128 10.41 -16.98 -3.03
N LYS A 129 9.45 -16.83 -2.10
CA LYS A 129 8.84 -17.93 -1.32
C LYS A 129 9.89 -18.81 -0.62
N GLY A 130 11.01 -18.21 -0.21
CA GLY A 130 12.10 -18.91 0.44
C GLY A 130 13.31 -18.02 0.69
N LEU A 131 14.25 -18.52 1.52
CA LEU A 131 15.44 -17.79 1.93
C LEU A 131 16.50 -17.76 0.84
N THR A 132 16.61 -16.63 0.14
CA THR A 132 17.62 -16.40 -0.92
C THR A 132 18.96 -15.89 -0.35
N PRO A 133 20.07 -15.97 -1.12
CA PRO A 133 21.33 -15.33 -0.74
C PRO A 133 21.19 -13.83 -0.45
N ALA A 134 20.38 -13.12 -1.24
CA ALA A 134 20.11 -11.69 -1.05
C ALA A 134 19.36 -11.42 0.27
N ALA A 135 18.38 -12.25 0.62
CA ALA A 135 17.67 -12.16 1.91
C ALA A 135 18.62 -12.41 3.09
N ARG A 136 19.50 -13.42 2.97
CA ARG A 136 20.54 -13.69 4.00
C ARG A 136 21.46 -12.50 4.22
N LEU A 137 21.91 -11.85 3.13
CA LEU A 137 22.75 -10.65 3.21
C LEU A 137 22.01 -9.52 3.93
N ALA A 138 20.74 -9.31 3.62
CA ALA A 138 19.93 -8.27 4.27
C ALA A 138 19.76 -8.53 5.77
N PHE A 139 19.48 -9.77 6.19
CA PHE A 139 19.43 -10.14 7.61
C PHE A 139 20.79 -10.01 8.31
N ALA A 140 21.89 -10.43 7.66
CA ALA A 140 23.23 -10.27 8.20
C ALA A 140 23.56 -8.78 8.41
N ARG A 141 23.25 -7.94 7.41
CA ARG A 141 23.46 -6.49 7.53
C ARG A 141 22.63 -5.87 8.66
N SER A 142 21.38 -6.32 8.83
CA SER A 142 20.54 -5.91 9.95
C SER A 142 21.17 -6.30 11.31
N ALA A 143 21.72 -7.50 11.43
CA ALA A 143 22.38 -7.97 12.65
C ALA A 143 23.66 -7.19 12.97
N GLU A 144 24.47 -6.86 11.96
CA GLU A 144 25.68 -6.01 12.12
C GLU A 144 25.32 -4.61 12.65
N LEU A 145 24.21 -4.04 12.17
CA LEU A 145 23.76 -2.70 12.56
C LEU A 145 23.11 -2.65 13.95
N ALA A 146 22.59 -3.78 14.43
CA ALA A 146 21.93 -3.90 15.72
C ALA A 146 22.32 -5.21 16.42
N PRO A 147 23.59 -5.34 16.88
CA PRO A 147 24.10 -6.61 17.43
C PRO A 147 23.42 -7.03 18.73
N THR A 148 22.83 -6.09 19.47
CA THR A 148 22.09 -6.37 20.71
C THR A 148 20.62 -6.69 20.48
N SER A 149 20.10 -6.48 19.27
CA SER A 149 18.70 -6.76 18.94
C SER A 149 18.51 -8.23 18.60
N PRO A 150 17.55 -8.93 19.21
CA PRO A 150 17.23 -10.31 18.85
C PRO A 150 16.45 -10.41 17.53
N ALA A 151 15.93 -9.29 17.03
CA ALA A 151 15.04 -9.26 15.86
C ALA A 151 15.66 -9.89 14.58
N PRO A 152 16.91 -9.57 14.16
CA PRO A 152 17.46 -10.15 12.94
C PRO A 152 17.60 -11.68 13.02
N GLY A 153 18.00 -12.21 14.18
CA GLY A 153 18.10 -13.65 14.42
C GLY A 153 16.74 -14.34 14.38
N TYR A 154 15.75 -13.75 15.03
CA TYR A 154 14.37 -14.25 15.05
C TYR A 154 13.77 -14.34 13.63
N PHE A 155 13.83 -13.27 12.85
CA PHE A 155 13.27 -13.25 11.49
C PHE A 155 14.03 -14.14 10.52
N LEU A 156 15.35 -14.24 10.64
CA LEU A 156 16.14 -15.21 9.87
C LEU A 156 15.74 -16.65 10.22
N GLY A 157 15.46 -16.95 11.50
CA GLY A 157 14.95 -18.25 11.92
C GLY A 157 13.63 -18.61 11.27
N ILE A 158 12.65 -17.66 11.28
CA ILE A 158 11.37 -17.84 10.60
C ILE A 158 11.55 -18.02 9.09
N ALA A 159 12.41 -17.20 8.46
CA ALA A 159 12.70 -17.31 7.03
C ALA A 159 13.28 -18.68 6.66
N LYS A 160 14.12 -19.26 7.51
CA LYS A 160 14.64 -20.64 7.34
C LYS A 160 13.54 -21.68 7.46
N LEU A 161 12.68 -21.58 8.46
CA LEU A 161 11.56 -22.51 8.65
C LEU A 161 10.62 -22.51 7.43
N ARG A 162 10.27 -21.32 6.94
CA ARG A 162 9.42 -21.14 5.74
C ARG A 162 10.08 -21.63 4.44
N SER A 163 11.39 -21.85 4.43
CA SER A 163 12.13 -22.35 3.26
C SER A 163 12.28 -23.87 3.25
N VAL A 164 11.97 -24.53 4.35
CA VAL A 164 12.09 -26.01 4.53
C VAL A 164 10.76 -26.70 4.22
N ASP A 165 9.65 -25.96 4.28
CA ASP A 165 8.31 -26.46 3.99
C ASP A 165 7.88 -25.95 2.60
N PRO A 166 7.98 -26.76 1.53
CA PRO A 166 7.47 -26.41 0.20
C PRO A 166 5.94 -26.56 0.12
#